data_cc8079f1a3507c9a910e7df865967ba2
#
_entry.id   cc8079f1a3507c9a910e7df865967ba2
#
_cell.length_a   1.000
_cell.length_b   1.000
_cell.length_c   1.000
_cell.angle_alpha   90.00
_cell.angle_beta   90.00
_cell.angle_gamma   90.00
#
_symmetry.space_group_name_H-M   'P 1'
#
loop_
_entity.id
_entity.type
_entity.pdbx_description
1 polymer ?
#
loop_
_entity_poly.entity_id
_entity_poly.type
_entity_poly.pdbx_seq_one_letter_code
_entity_poly.pdbx_strand_id
1 'polypeptide(L)'
;MWVADIDIRTAKPIIDALVNRAQSGVFGYSVYTDDVYEAITGWFKRRHNWEIEKEWIQFSPGIVPALHAFTRIFVKSGEKILMNSPVYYPFFKSAERNGIEAVNSVLLNKNGRYEIDFEGFEKKAADPLVKMFYLCSPQNPGGRLWSRGELEKIGRICLENNVLV
;
A
#
# COMPACT_ATOMS: atom_id res chain seq x y z
N MET A 1 7.89 -18.18 11.86
CA MET A 1 7.29 -16.84 11.83
C MET A 1 6.04 -16.89 10.94
N TRP A 2 4.91 -16.70 11.54
CA TRP A 2 3.61 -16.68 10.84
C TRP A 2 3.23 -15.26 10.39
N VAL A 3 3.45 -14.29 11.25
CA VAL A 3 3.20 -12.87 11.02
C VAL A 3 4.54 -12.18 10.70
N ALA A 4 4.50 -10.96 10.18
CA ALA A 4 5.70 -10.17 9.90
C ALA A 4 6.40 -9.62 11.17
N ASP A 5 6.35 -10.38 12.27
CA ASP A 5 7.12 -10.14 13.48
C ASP A 5 8.57 -10.59 13.27
N ILE A 6 9.49 -9.90 13.90
CA ILE A 6 10.92 -10.11 13.73
C ILE A 6 11.54 -10.49 15.08
N ASP A 7 12.27 -11.61 15.11
CA ASP A 7 13.02 -12.09 16.31
C ASP A 7 14.36 -11.33 16.51
N ILE A 8 14.53 -10.20 15.84
CA ILE A 8 15.71 -9.35 15.95
C ILE A 8 15.39 -8.17 16.87
N ARG A 9 16.29 -7.93 17.83
CA ARG A 9 16.14 -6.82 18.76
C ARG A 9 16.02 -5.49 18.02
N THR A 10 15.01 -4.71 18.36
CA THR A 10 14.80 -3.34 17.87
C THR A 10 16.00 -2.45 18.16
N ALA A 11 16.29 -1.52 17.28
CA ALA A 11 17.42 -0.58 17.43
C ALA A 11 17.34 0.21 18.74
N LYS A 12 18.49 0.35 19.40
CA LYS A 12 18.59 1.00 20.72
C LYS A 12 17.93 2.38 20.81
N PRO A 13 18.06 3.30 19.84
CA PRO A 13 17.39 4.61 19.90
C PRO A 13 15.87 4.52 20.00
N ILE A 14 15.25 3.53 19.35
CA ILE A 14 13.80 3.31 19.42
C ILE A 14 13.41 2.84 20.81
N ILE A 15 14.16 1.88 21.36
CA ILE A 15 13.93 1.36 22.72
C ILE A 15 14.06 2.48 23.73
N ASP A 16 15.11 3.29 23.64
CA ASP A 16 15.37 4.40 24.56
C ASP A 16 14.24 5.44 24.52
N ALA A 17 13.76 5.79 23.33
CA ALA A 17 12.65 6.72 23.17
C ALA A 17 11.36 6.19 23.83
N LEU A 18 11.05 4.91 23.63
CA LEU A 18 9.88 4.28 24.26
C LEU A 18 10.00 4.20 25.79
N VAL A 19 11.19 3.84 26.31
CA VAL A 19 11.46 3.79 27.76
C VAL A 19 11.32 5.19 28.37
N ASN A 20 11.93 6.21 27.77
CA ASN A 20 11.83 7.59 28.24
C ASN A 20 10.38 8.07 28.26
N ARG A 21 9.59 7.76 27.23
CA ARG A 21 8.17 8.10 27.20
C ARG A 21 7.38 7.39 28.28
N ALA A 22 7.63 6.12 28.49
CA ALA A 22 6.98 5.34 29.55
C ALA A 22 7.33 5.87 30.96
N GLN A 23 8.60 6.20 31.20
CA GLN A 23 9.07 6.76 32.46
C GLN A 23 8.49 8.14 32.79
N SER A 24 8.15 8.95 31.77
CA SER A 24 7.50 10.25 31.99
C SER A 24 6.14 10.13 32.69
N GLY A 25 5.47 8.99 32.52
CA GLY A 25 4.18 8.66 33.19
C GLY A 25 2.99 9.51 32.75
N VAL A 26 3.18 10.47 31.83
CA VAL A 26 2.11 11.38 31.38
C VAL A 26 1.66 10.95 29.95
N PHE A 27 0.48 10.37 29.87
CA PHE A 27 -0.11 9.85 28.63
C PHE A 27 -1.38 10.66 28.29
N GLY A 28 -1.18 11.81 27.65
CA GLY A 28 -2.26 12.64 27.14
C GLY A 28 -2.49 12.45 25.64
N TYR A 29 -3.30 13.31 25.06
CA TYR A 29 -3.44 13.38 23.61
C TYR A 29 -2.13 13.85 23.00
N SER A 30 -1.69 13.14 21.96
CA SER A 30 -0.47 13.47 21.21
C SER A 30 -0.82 14.17 19.91
N VAL A 31 0.03 15.07 19.48
CA VAL A 31 -0.01 15.71 18.16
C VAL A 31 1.26 15.32 17.39
N TYR A 32 1.17 15.31 16.09
CA TYR A 32 2.34 15.17 15.23
C TYR A 32 3.07 16.51 15.19
N THR A 33 4.29 16.51 15.66
CA THR A 33 5.17 17.69 15.71
C THR A 33 5.97 17.81 14.40
N ASP A 34 6.57 18.99 14.15
CA ASP A 34 7.27 19.24 12.87
C ASP A 34 8.43 18.29 12.63
N ASP A 35 9.12 17.86 13.68
CA ASP A 35 10.21 16.89 13.61
C ASP A 35 9.79 15.53 13.02
N VAL A 36 8.54 15.10 13.23
CA VAL A 36 7.98 13.88 12.62
C VAL A 36 7.87 14.06 11.10
N TYR A 37 7.33 15.20 10.66
CA TYR A 37 7.22 15.51 9.23
C TYR A 37 8.59 15.67 8.57
N GLU A 38 9.52 16.35 9.22
CA GLU A 38 10.91 16.51 8.77
C GLU A 38 11.62 15.15 8.63
N ALA A 39 11.43 14.26 9.59
CA ALA A 39 11.97 12.89 9.53
C ALA A 39 11.45 12.13 8.30
N ILE A 40 10.15 12.22 8.02
CA ILE A 40 9.49 11.54 6.88
C ILE A 40 9.97 12.16 5.56
N THR A 41 9.84 13.47 5.38
CA THR A 41 10.23 14.16 4.13
C THR A 41 11.71 13.99 3.85
N GLY A 42 12.54 14.12 4.89
CA GLY A 42 14.00 13.90 4.80
C GLY A 42 14.35 12.45 4.43
N TRP A 43 13.59 11.45 4.91
CA TRP A 43 13.78 10.06 4.51
C TRP A 43 13.50 9.88 3.02
N PHE A 44 12.36 10.35 2.51
CA PHE A 44 12.00 10.23 1.11
C PHE A 44 13.00 10.92 0.19
N LYS A 45 13.47 12.12 0.57
CA LYS A 45 14.51 12.84 -0.17
C LYS A 45 15.81 12.05 -0.23
N ARG A 46 16.33 11.59 0.92
CA ARG A 46 17.64 10.90 0.99
C ARG A 46 17.62 9.51 0.36
N ARG A 47 16.52 8.75 0.51
CA ARG A 47 16.47 7.33 0.11
C ARG A 47 15.88 7.12 -1.28
N HIS A 48 15.02 8.03 -1.73
CA HIS A 48 14.26 7.86 -2.96
C HIS A 48 14.44 9.03 -3.93
N ASN A 49 15.23 10.07 -3.57
CA ASN A 49 15.35 11.30 -4.33
C ASN A 49 13.97 11.90 -4.71
N TRP A 50 13.04 11.83 -3.75
CA TRP A 50 11.69 12.32 -3.91
C TRP A 50 11.39 13.39 -2.85
N GLU A 51 11.12 14.60 -3.31
CA GLU A 51 10.70 15.70 -2.46
C GLU A 51 9.19 15.67 -2.33
N ILE A 52 8.73 15.39 -1.10
CA ILE A 52 7.33 15.41 -0.73
C ILE A 52 7.07 16.58 0.20
N GLU A 53 5.87 17.16 0.12
CA GLU A 53 5.45 18.26 0.97
C GLU A 53 4.75 17.73 2.22
N LYS A 54 4.86 18.49 3.33
CA LYS A 54 4.24 18.14 4.61
C LYS A 54 2.73 17.95 4.48
N GLU A 55 2.09 18.76 3.67
CA GLU A 55 0.64 18.77 3.43
C GLU A 55 0.14 17.50 2.71
N TRP A 56 1.02 16.77 2.06
CA TRP A 56 0.69 15.50 1.41
C TRP A 56 0.67 14.32 2.37
N ILE A 57 1.18 14.52 3.61
CA ILE A 57 1.30 13.45 4.60
C ILE A 57 0.01 13.33 5.39
N GLN A 58 -0.64 12.18 5.28
CA GLN A 58 -1.80 11.82 6.09
C GLN A 58 -1.50 10.56 6.90
N PHE A 59 -1.82 10.62 8.19
CA PHE A 59 -1.59 9.49 9.08
C PHE A 59 -2.81 8.58 9.15
N SER A 60 -2.55 7.28 9.13
CA SER A 60 -3.56 6.25 9.36
C SER A 60 -3.08 5.32 10.48
N PRO A 61 -3.99 4.75 11.30
CA PRO A 61 -3.60 3.78 12.35
C PRO A 61 -3.02 2.47 11.79
N GLY A 62 -2.87 2.36 10.47
CA GLY A 62 -2.23 1.25 9.78
C GLY A 62 -2.71 1.12 8.35
N ILE A 63 -2.04 0.26 7.57
CA ILE A 63 -2.35 0.07 6.15
C ILE A 63 -3.75 -0.54 5.95
N VAL A 64 -4.17 -1.51 6.77
CA VAL A 64 -5.50 -2.13 6.61
C VAL A 64 -6.63 -1.11 6.81
N PRO A 65 -6.64 -0.28 7.86
CA PRO A 65 -7.59 0.83 7.97
C PRO A 65 -7.54 1.79 6.76
N ALA A 66 -6.35 2.11 6.25
CA ALA A 66 -6.20 2.95 5.08
C ALA A 66 -6.85 2.33 3.82
N LEU A 67 -6.64 1.02 3.56
CA LEU A 67 -7.30 0.31 2.46
C LEU A 67 -8.84 0.44 2.53
N HIS A 68 -9.41 0.25 3.74
CA HIS A 68 -10.86 0.43 3.93
C HIS A 68 -11.32 1.87 3.69
N ALA A 69 -10.54 2.85 4.13
CA ALA A 69 -10.85 4.26 3.91
C ALA A 69 -10.82 4.61 2.41
N PHE A 70 -9.76 4.21 1.70
CA PHE A 70 -9.65 4.43 0.25
C PHE A 70 -10.78 3.72 -0.52
N THR A 71 -11.09 2.46 -0.18
CA THR A 71 -12.25 1.76 -0.78
C THR A 71 -13.52 2.61 -0.68
N ARG A 72 -13.82 3.15 0.51
CA ARG A 72 -15.06 3.93 0.76
C ARG A 72 -15.07 5.29 0.09
N ILE A 73 -13.91 5.93 -0.03
CA ILE A 73 -13.80 7.29 -0.58
C ILE A 73 -13.86 7.26 -2.10
N PHE A 74 -13.17 6.31 -2.73
CA PHE A 74 -12.91 6.35 -4.17
C PHE A 74 -13.74 5.36 -4.99
N VAL A 75 -14.42 4.39 -4.34
CA VAL A 75 -15.17 3.34 -5.05
C VAL A 75 -16.61 3.31 -4.56
N LYS A 76 -17.56 3.50 -5.45
CA LYS A 76 -18.99 3.50 -5.15
C LYS A 76 -19.58 2.10 -5.25
N SER A 77 -20.77 1.93 -4.68
CA SER A 77 -21.55 0.69 -4.85
C SER A 77 -21.79 0.38 -6.33
N GLY A 78 -21.51 -0.84 -6.74
CA GLY A 78 -21.60 -1.30 -8.14
C GLY A 78 -20.30 -1.08 -8.94
N GLU A 79 -19.33 -0.33 -8.43
CA GLU A 79 -17.99 -0.23 -9.01
C GLU A 79 -17.07 -1.33 -8.47
N LYS A 80 -15.86 -1.44 -9.04
CA LYS A 80 -14.95 -2.55 -8.81
C LYS A 80 -13.54 -2.10 -8.48
N ILE A 81 -12.81 -2.94 -7.76
CA ILE A 81 -11.37 -2.76 -7.49
C ILE A 81 -10.60 -3.89 -8.15
N LEU A 82 -9.59 -3.54 -8.95
CA LEU A 82 -8.66 -4.49 -9.56
C LEU A 82 -7.54 -4.83 -8.58
N MET A 83 -7.16 -6.09 -8.50
CA MET A 83 -6.07 -6.58 -7.64
C MET A 83 -5.32 -7.71 -8.33
N ASN A 84 -4.04 -7.88 -8.00
CA ASN A 84 -3.25 -9.03 -8.44
C ASN A 84 -3.22 -10.11 -7.35
N SER A 85 -3.50 -11.36 -7.68
CA SER A 85 -3.26 -12.48 -6.76
C SER A 85 -2.11 -13.38 -7.22
N PRO A 86 -1.39 -14.06 -6.29
CA PRO A 86 -1.57 -13.98 -4.84
C PRO A 86 -1.15 -12.62 -4.28
N VAL A 87 -1.90 -12.13 -3.29
CA VAL A 87 -1.59 -10.87 -2.59
C VAL A 87 -2.01 -11.00 -1.12
N TYR A 88 -1.49 -10.13 -0.28
CA TYR A 88 -1.87 -10.04 1.12
C TYR A 88 -3.40 -9.94 1.27
N TYR A 89 -3.98 -10.91 1.96
CA TYR A 89 -5.43 -11.13 1.98
C TYR A 89 -6.29 -9.91 2.38
N PRO A 90 -5.82 -8.94 3.20
CA PRO A 90 -6.60 -7.76 3.54
C PRO A 90 -6.95 -6.87 2.35
N PHE A 91 -6.22 -6.97 1.24
CA PHE A 91 -6.57 -6.27 0.00
C PHE A 91 -7.97 -6.71 -0.46
N PHE A 92 -8.20 -8.02 -0.61
CA PHE A 92 -9.51 -8.56 -0.98
C PHE A 92 -10.56 -8.32 0.10
N LYS A 93 -10.18 -8.47 1.38
CA LYS A 93 -11.09 -8.23 2.50
C LYS A 93 -11.55 -6.77 2.60
N SER A 94 -10.72 -5.82 2.17
CA SER A 94 -11.14 -4.41 2.13
C SER A 94 -12.25 -4.17 1.13
N ALA A 95 -12.22 -4.78 -0.05
CA ALA A 95 -13.31 -4.73 -1.02
C ALA A 95 -14.56 -5.45 -0.50
N GLU A 96 -14.44 -6.73 -0.13
CA GLU A 96 -15.52 -7.58 0.35
C GLU A 96 -16.32 -6.94 1.50
N ARG A 97 -15.62 -6.44 2.54
CA ARG A 97 -16.25 -5.83 3.72
C ARG A 97 -16.91 -4.48 3.45
N ASN A 98 -16.59 -3.85 2.34
CA ASN A 98 -17.26 -2.62 1.90
C ASN A 98 -18.29 -2.87 0.79
N GLY A 99 -18.60 -4.13 0.48
CA GLY A 99 -19.59 -4.48 -0.54
C GLY A 99 -19.15 -4.16 -1.97
N ILE A 100 -17.82 -4.10 -2.21
CA ILE A 100 -17.23 -3.81 -3.52
C ILE A 100 -16.72 -5.10 -4.16
N GLU A 101 -17.00 -5.29 -5.44
CA GLU A 101 -16.46 -6.40 -6.21
C GLU A 101 -14.95 -6.26 -6.43
N ALA A 102 -14.20 -7.30 -6.09
CA ALA A 102 -12.79 -7.41 -6.39
C ALA A 102 -12.55 -8.17 -7.70
N VAL A 103 -12.01 -7.49 -8.70
CA VAL A 103 -11.59 -8.08 -9.97
C VAL A 103 -10.16 -8.62 -9.81
N ASN A 104 -10.00 -9.92 -9.96
CA ASN A 104 -8.70 -10.57 -9.78
C ASN A 104 -7.93 -10.71 -11.09
N SER A 105 -6.78 -10.07 -11.18
CA SER A 105 -5.77 -10.29 -12.22
C SER A 105 -4.68 -11.21 -11.68
N VAL A 106 -4.79 -12.51 -11.96
CA VAL A 106 -3.89 -13.53 -11.42
C VAL A 106 -2.48 -13.34 -12.00
N LEU A 107 -1.48 -13.33 -11.13
CA LEU A 107 -0.08 -13.31 -11.53
C LEU A 107 0.34 -14.66 -12.10
N LEU A 108 1.13 -14.63 -13.15
CA LEU A 108 1.72 -15.83 -13.75
C LEU A 108 2.92 -16.27 -12.92
N ASN A 109 2.93 -17.54 -12.51
CA ASN A 109 4.11 -18.12 -11.87
C ASN A 109 4.99 -18.77 -12.94
N LYS A 110 6.16 -18.16 -13.20
CA LYS A 110 7.17 -18.70 -14.10
C LYS A 110 8.39 -19.15 -13.29
N ASN A 111 8.49 -20.45 -13.05
CA ASN A 111 9.61 -21.05 -12.33
C ASN A 111 9.86 -20.40 -10.94
N GLY A 112 8.80 -20.17 -10.17
CA GLY A 112 8.88 -19.57 -8.85
C GLY A 112 8.91 -18.03 -8.83
N ARG A 113 8.96 -17.38 -10.00
CA ARG A 113 8.87 -15.93 -10.12
C ARG A 113 7.48 -15.51 -10.60
N TYR A 114 6.86 -14.59 -9.89
CA TYR A 114 5.58 -14.01 -10.31
C TYR A 114 5.78 -12.92 -11.36
N GLU A 115 4.96 -12.94 -12.40
CA GLU A 115 4.91 -11.94 -13.47
C GLU A 115 3.48 -11.46 -13.68
N ILE A 116 3.34 -10.23 -14.17
CA ILE A 116 2.04 -9.68 -14.53
C ILE A 116 1.65 -10.17 -15.91
N ASP A 117 0.47 -10.76 -16.02
CA ASP A 117 -0.22 -10.94 -17.30
C ASP A 117 -0.78 -9.57 -17.75
N PHE A 118 0.03 -8.82 -18.49
CA PHE A 118 -0.33 -7.48 -18.90
C PHE A 118 -1.53 -7.43 -19.84
N GLU A 119 -1.71 -8.43 -20.69
CA GLU A 119 -2.88 -8.51 -21.58
C GLU A 119 -4.15 -8.72 -20.76
N GLY A 120 -4.14 -9.69 -19.85
CA GLY A 120 -5.26 -9.94 -18.96
C GLY A 120 -5.52 -8.79 -17.96
N PHE A 121 -4.46 -8.10 -17.53
CA PHE A 121 -4.58 -6.93 -16.67
C PHE A 121 -5.25 -5.76 -17.39
N GLU A 122 -4.78 -5.42 -18.59
CA GLU A 122 -5.34 -4.34 -19.41
C GLU A 122 -6.79 -4.59 -19.76
N LYS A 123 -7.13 -5.81 -20.18
CA LYS A 123 -8.52 -6.20 -20.45
C LYS A 123 -9.44 -6.00 -19.24
N LYS A 124 -8.94 -6.28 -18.03
CA LYS A 124 -9.71 -6.08 -16.81
C LYS A 124 -9.79 -4.60 -16.40
N ALA A 125 -8.70 -3.85 -16.59
CA ALA A 125 -8.68 -2.42 -16.32
C ALA A 125 -9.62 -1.63 -17.27
N ALA A 126 -9.85 -2.16 -18.48
CA ALA A 126 -10.76 -1.56 -19.45
C ALA A 126 -12.27 -1.71 -19.11
N ASP A 127 -12.62 -2.52 -18.10
CA ASP A 127 -14.00 -2.55 -17.58
C ASP A 127 -14.33 -1.18 -16.97
N PRO A 128 -15.34 -0.45 -17.49
CA PRO A 128 -15.68 0.89 -17.02
C PRO A 128 -16.12 0.96 -15.55
N LEU A 129 -16.43 -0.18 -14.94
CA LEU A 129 -16.75 -0.28 -13.52
C LEU A 129 -15.50 -0.39 -12.64
N VAL A 130 -14.33 -0.73 -13.18
CA VAL A 130 -13.07 -0.75 -12.43
C VAL A 130 -12.59 0.69 -12.23
N LYS A 131 -12.52 1.14 -10.97
CA LYS A 131 -12.16 2.51 -10.60
C LYS A 131 -10.82 2.63 -9.90
N MET A 132 -10.37 1.52 -9.31
CA MET A 132 -9.14 1.52 -8.53
C MET A 132 -8.38 0.21 -8.75
N PHE A 133 -7.05 0.31 -8.74
CA PHE A 133 -6.14 -0.83 -8.68
C PHE A 133 -5.31 -0.75 -7.41
N TYR A 134 -5.35 -1.79 -6.60
CA TYR A 134 -4.47 -1.91 -5.44
C TYR A 134 -3.14 -2.57 -5.83
N LEU A 135 -2.11 -1.75 -6.00
CA LEU A 135 -0.74 -2.19 -6.26
C LEU A 135 -0.04 -2.61 -4.97
N CYS A 136 0.38 -3.86 -4.89
CA CYS A 136 1.26 -4.36 -3.83
C CYS A 136 2.72 -4.32 -4.30
N SER A 137 3.54 -3.42 -3.75
CA SER A 137 4.97 -3.28 -4.10
C SER A 137 5.78 -2.85 -2.87
N PRO A 138 6.72 -3.67 -2.37
CA PRO A 138 7.03 -5.06 -2.77
C PRO A 138 5.82 -5.99 -2.68
N GLN A 139 5.74 -6.94 -3.61
CA GLN A 139 4.64 -7.91 -3.68
C GLN A 139 4.66 -8.87 -2.49
N ASN A 140 3.60 -8.90 -1.72
CA ASN A 140 3.40 -9.80 -0.59
C ASN A 140 2.23 -10.78 -0.92
N PRO A 141 2.41 -12.10 -0.85
CA PRO A 141 3.54 -12.83 -0.29
C PRO A 141 4.65 -13.18 -1.30
N GLY A 142 4.53 -12.78 -2.55
CA GLY A 142 5.43 -13.19 -3.63
C GLY A 142 6.89 -12.71 -3.49
N GLY A 143 7.15 -11.76 -2.59
CA GLY A 143 8.51 -11.26 -2.30
C GLY A 143 9.18 -10.57 -3.50
N ARG A 144 8.41 -10.04 -4.45
CA ARG A 144 8.92 -9.48 -5.69
C ARG A 144 8.84 -7.95 -5.71
N LEU A 145 9.93 -7.31 -6.13
CA LEU A 145 9.94 -5.92 -6.56
C LEU A 145 9.59 -5.83 -8.04
N TRP A 146 8.65 -4.96 -8.37
CA TRP A 146 8.33 -4.63 -9.75
C TRP A 146 9.42 -3.73 -10.33
N SER A 147 9.85 -4.02 -11.55
CA SER A 147 10.80 -3.17 -12.26
C SER A 147 10.13 -1.83 -12.64
N ARG A 148 10.96 -0.82 -12.89
CA ARG A 148 10.48 0.48 -13.35
C ARG A 148 9.59 0.36 -14.60
N GLY A 149 10.00 -0.43 -15.59
CA GLY A 149 9.22 -0.62 -16.82
C GLY A 149 7.87 -1.29 -16.57
N GLU A 150 7.78 -2.22 -15.60
CA GLU A 150 6.50 -2.82 -15.21
C GLU A 150 5.59 -1.81 -14.53
N LEU A 151 6.14 -0.98 -13.62
CA LEU A 151 5.37 0.06 -12.94
C LEU A 151 4.89 1.15 -13.91
N GLU A 152 5.74 1.57 -14.86
CA GLU A 152 5.38 2.51 -15.91
C GLU A 152 4.27 1.95 -16.82
N LYS A 153 4.32 0.65 -17.14
CA LYS A 153 3.29 0.00 -17.94
C LYS A 153 1.97 -0.11 -17.17
N ILE A 154 2.00 -0.47 -15.88
CA ILE A 154 0.82 -0.45 -15.01
C ILE A 154 0.21 0.96 -14.98
N GLY A 155 1.04 1.97 -14.69
CA GLY A 155 0.58 3.35 -14.57
C GLY A 155 -0.07 3.85 -15.86
N ARG A 156 0.52 3.53 -17.02
CA ARG A 156 -0.06 3.88 -18.32
C ARG A 156 -1.42 3.22 -18.55
N ILE A 157 -1.52 1.89 -18.36
CA ILE A 157 -2.78 1.16 -18.51
C ILE A 157 -3.86 1.75 -17.59
N CYS A 158 -3.52 2.00 -16.33
CA CYS A 158 -4.46 2.57 -15.38
C CYS A 158 -4.90 3.99 -15.77
N LEU A 159 -3.97 4.84 -16.21
CA LEU A 159 -4.26 6.20 -16.67
C LEU A 159 -5.17 6.22 -17.89
N GLU A 160 -4.87 5.40 -18.90
CA GLU A 160 -5.66 5.28 -20.13
C GLU A 160 -7.10 4.80 -19.87
N ASN A 161 -7.33 4.06 -18.78
CA ASN A 161 -8.63 3.51 -18.40
C ASN A 161 -9.30 4.26 -17.22
N ASN A 162 -8.74 5.41 -16.77
CA ASN A 162 -9.24 6.17 -15.62
C ASN A 162 -9.31 5.34 -14.32
N VAL A 163 -8.35 4.46 -14.09
CA VAL A 163 -8.20 3.64 -12.90
C VAL A 163 -7.19 4.29 -11.96
N LEU A 164 -7.60 4.60 -10.74
CA LEU A 164 -6.72 5.12 -9.68
C LEU A 164 -5.79 4.00 -9.18
N VAL A 165 -4.49 4.28 -8.98
CA VAL A 165 -3.52 3.33 -8.43
C VAL A 165 -3.21 3.68 -6.98
#